data_3a41b99f0640c63028ba752e39a78fd1
#
_entry.id   3a41b99f0640c63028ba752e39a78fd1
#
_cell.length_a   1.000
_cell.length_b   1.000
_cell.length_c   1.000
_cell.angle_alpha   90.00
_cell.angle_beta   90.00
_cell.angle_gamma   90.00
#
_symmetry.space_group_name_H-M   'P 1'
#
loop_
_entity.id
_entity.type
_entity.pdbx_description
1 polymer ?
#
loop_
_entity_poly.entity_id
_entity_poly.type
_entity_poly.pdbx_seq_one_letter_code
_entity_poly.pdbx_strand_id
1 'polypeptide(L)'
;IEVNDDAGNKNIKANASQVKAVEDLPRIAPHLMAVRLAEKTDPEEDVWFKFVTEGKEDDLVPSMDYFGQAGYWQECVAPDVKTTINKRTMPCVLKHDTGTGTFSVEAVDWTKRNVGSPVSNPDPAFIGTPIQDAGQFQGRMVLIAGQHCIMSKTDKDQDFFLGSIAEMADTDPIDMKSRVENSVLRSIVQHSKDLVIFSNQGQFVVFGKTKLTPETATMVLSSQFEAELSAPPVGAGRNVFFATNFGSFTGIREFFVQNGTDINDSRPITQHVKKYIQGKATRLTTSPNYETLLVHTDDDSAVVYVYQYIWSDTEKVLSSWHRWNMGDQIVYSFFDEELISMVKRVSNTYYLLRMSLDTQVEPAMGFLTYLDDRFDVLDCYTQFYLPYSYLYDRNLTAVQGLDCPAPGMPIKIESVIPDTVNGGYIATLNRDMYGGNVLVGTSYRSSVKPTMPAIKDSDGVVIGTGSLRLRNMLISLQASGAMFGRMLSDYGDGPEIRYTGRIVGEQHNQVGVQPIVNSTFTLPLRQKADMVEVELYTDEYTPMNIMDIEWQGQYNKRGRRISTGG
;
A
#
# COMPACT_ATOMS: atom_id res chain seq x y z
N ILE A 1 49.21 -26.95 39.09
CA ILE A 1 49.38 -26.52 40.49
C ILE A 1 48.63 -27.50 41.31
N GLU A 2 49.33 -28.26 42.14
CA GLU A 2 48.72 -29.16 43.09
C GLU A 2 48.44 -28.35 44.36
N VAL A 3 47.16 -28.25 44.75
CA VAL A 3 46.74 -27.52 45.94
C VAL A 3 46.26 -28.53 46.95
N ASN A 4 46.97 -28.69 48.05
CA ASN A 4 46.60 -29.56 49.14
C ASN A 4 46.17 -28.71 50.35
N ASP A 5 45.04 -29.02 50.94
CA ASP A 5 44.59 -28.49 52.22
C ASP A 5 44.60 -29.56 53.30
N ASP A 6 44.66 -29.16 54.57
CA ASP A 6 44.69 -30.07 55.73
C ASP A 6 43.34 -30.79 55.94
N ALA A 7 42.29 -30.45 55.19
CA ALA A 7 40.95 -31.03 55.26
C ALA A 7 40.69 -32.05 54.10
N GLY A 8 41.73 -32.50 53.40
CA GLY A 8 41.64 -33.48 52.33
C GLY A 8 41.05 -32.89 51.05
N ASN A 9 41.44 -31.68 50.70
CA ASN A 9 41.08 -30.92 49.47
C ASN A 9 39.59 -30.58 49.34
N LYS A 10 38.87 -30.47 50.46
CA LYS A 10 37.43 -30.14 50.46
C LYS A 10 37.14 -28.63 50.48
N ASN A 11 38.11 -27.81 50.96
CA ASN A 11 37.93 -26.37 51.16
C ASN A 11 38.54 -25.53 50.04
N ILE A 12 39.41 -26.10 49.18
CA ILE A 12 40.07 -25.38 48.09
C ILE A 12 39.82 -26.13 46.78
N LYS A 13 39.15 -25.48 45.84
CA LYS A 13 39.01 -25.98 44.47
C LYS A 13 39.78 -25.08 43.51
N ALA A 14 40.64 -25.63 42.70
CA ALA A 14 41.28 -24.92 41.59
C ALA A 14 40.41 -24.99 40.36
N ASN A 15 39.76 -23.92 40.00
CA ASN A 15 38.97 -23.82 38.79
C ASN A 15 39.76 -23.13 37.67
N ALA A 16 39.95 -23.84 36.56
CA ALA A 16 40.61 -23.30 35.37
C ALA A 16 39.56 -22.68 34.42
N SER A 17 38.88 -21.63 34.87
CA SER A 17 37.82 -20.90 34.10
C SER A 17 36.61 -21.71 33.62
N GLN A 18 36.52 -23.00 33.96
CA GLN A 18 35.43 -23.89 33.54
C GLN A 18 35.02 -24.84 34.68
N VAL A 19 33.74 -25.04 34.84
CA VAL A 19 33.11 -26.02 35.73
C VAL A 19 32.16 -26.91 34.96
N LYS A 20 31.85 -28.11 35.50
CA LYS A 20 30.94 -29.07 34.85
C LYS A 20 29.51 -29.04 35.40
N ALA A 21 29.34 -28.58 36.64
CA ALA A 21 28.03 -28.46 37.27
C ALA A 21 27.95 -27.14 38.06
N VAL A 22 26.74 -26.62 38.27
CA VAL A 22 26.48 -25.43 39.10
C VAL A 22 26.99 -25.63 40.53
N GLU A 23 26.91 -26.85 41.06
CA GLU A 23 27.37 -27.23 42.38
C GLU A 23 28.88 -27.10 42.56
N ASP A 24 29.62 -27.10 41.44
CA ASP A 24 31.07 -26.92 41.43
C ASP A 24 31.50 -25.45 41.51
N LEU A 25 30.59 -24.49 41.39
CA LEU A 25 30.89 -23.09 41.54
C LEU A 25 31.32 -22.77 42.98
N PRO A 26 32.41 -22.05 43.19
CA PRO A 26 32.88 -21.69 44.53
C PRO A 26 31.85 -20.77 45.22
N ARG A 27 31.66 -20.97 46.54
CA ARG A 27 30.77 -20.10 47.32
C ARG A 27 31.31 -18.67 47.48
N ILE A 28 32.60 -18.51 47.37
CA ILE A 28 33.33 -17.24 47.50
C ILE A 28 34.27 -17.14 46.30
N ALA A 29 34.18 -16.04 45.57
CA ALA A 29 35.01 -15.78 44.41
C ALA A 29 35.37 -14.27 44.33
N PRO A 30 36.37 -13.88 43.56
CA PRO A 30 36.61 -12.47 43.26
C PRO A 30 35.40 -11.83 42.58
N HIS A 31 35.13 -10.57 42.88
CA HIS A 31 34.06 -9.81 42.22
C HIS A 31 34.26 -9.81 40.70
N LEU A 32 33.17 -10.09 39.96
CA LEU A 32 33.12 -10.25 38.50
C LEU A 32 34.02 -11.37 37.93
N MET A 33 34.47 -12.32 38.73
CA MET A 33 35.12 -13.53 38.20
C MET A 33 34.12 -14.25 37.30
N ALA A 34 34.48 -14.46 36.03
CA ALA A 34 33.68 -15.19 35.07
C ALA A 34 34.12 -16.66 34.95
N VAL A 35 33.13 -17.57 34.95
CA VAL A 35 33.33 -19.01 34.82
C VAL A 35 32.36 -19.57 33.82
N ARG A 36 32.84 -20.48 32.95
CA ARG A 36 32.03 -21.22 31.99
C ARG A 36 31.48 -22.46 32.64
N LEU A 37 30.18 -22.66 32.55
CA LEU A 37 29.54 -23.94 32.85
C LEU A 37 29.45 -24.75 31.56
N ALA A 38 30.22 -25.81 31.46
CA ALA A 38 30.26 -26.72 30.32
C ALA A 38 29.73 -28.09 30.75
N GLU A 39 28.45 -28.15 31.08
CA GLU A 39 27.77 -29.39 31.51
C GLU A 39 27.59 -30.34 30.34
N LYS A 40 27.28 -29.79 29.18
CA LYS A 40 27.01 -30.53 27.95
C LYS A 40 28.17 -30.46 26.97
N THR A 41 28.18 -31.33 26.01
CA THR A 41 29.20 -31.37 24.95
C THR A 41 28.97 -30.35 23.85
N ASP A 42 27.78 -29.74 23.79
CA ASP A 42 27.42 -28.76 22.79
C ASP A 42 27.78 -27.35 23.28
N PRO A 43 28.66 -26.63 22.57
CA PRO A 43 29.01 -25.22 22.90
C PRO A 43 27.84 -24.25 22.84
N GLU A 44 26.73 -24.60 22.13
CA GLU A 44 25.51 -23.78 22.06
C GLU A 44 24.77 -23.72 23.40
N GLU A 45 25.00 -24.72 24.28
CA GLU A 45 24.40 -24.81 25.61
C GLU A 45 25.34 -24.27 26.71
N ASP A 46 26.51 -23.73 26.39
CA ASP A 46 27.43 -23.19 27.37
C ASP A 46 26.89 -21.92 28.05
N VAL A 47 26.80 -21.97 29.36
CA VAL A 47 26.38 -20.84 30.20
C VAL A 47 27.60 -20.21 30.86
N TRP A 48 27.65 -18.88 30.87
CA TRP A 48 28.68 -18.12 31.57
C TRP A 48 28.09 -17.47 32.80
N PHE A 49 28.77 -17.63 33.94
CA PHE A 49 28.41 -17.02 35.21
C PHE A 49 29.50 -16.07 35.68
N LYS A 50 29.11 -14.94 36.26
CA LYS A 50 29.97 -14.03 36.99
C LYS A 50 29.56 -14.01 38.46
N PHE A 51 30.58 -13.89 39.34
CA PHE A 51 30.32 -13.73 40.76
C PHE A 51 30.06 -12.25 41.08
N VAL A 52 28.90 -11.93 41.64
CA VAL A 52 28.54 -10.56 42.07
C VAL A 52 28.59 -10.52 43.60
N THR A 53 29.45 -9.68 44.14
CA THR A 53 29.53 -9.46 45.59
C THR A 53 28.32 -8.66 46.05
N GLU A 54 27.66 -9.08 47.12
CA GLU A 54 26.51 -8.43 47.69
C GLU A 54 26.79 -6.96 48.06
N GLY A 55 25.92 -6.04 47.62
CA GLY A 55 26.09 -4.59 47.81
C GLY A 55 27.14 -3.92 46.91
N LYS A 56 27.61 -4.64 45.83
CA LYS A 56 28.53 -4.16 44.81
C LYS A 56 28.04 -4.41 43.38
N GLU A 57 26.74 -4.46 43.20
CA GLU A 57 26.09 -4.76 41.93
C GLU A 57 26.44 -3.72 40.85
N ASP A 58 26.68 -2.45 41.29
CA ASP A 58 27.02 -1.34 40.38
C ASP A 58 28.51 -1.22 40.06
N ASP A 59 29.38 -1.99 40.75
CA ASP A 59 30.80 -2.00 40.48
C ASP A 59 31.07 -2.88 39.25
N LEU A 60 31.53 -2.26 38.17
CA LEU A 60 31.77 -2.92 36.88
C LEU A 60 33.24 -3.32 36.66
N VAL A 61 34.08 -3.19 37.68
CA VAL A 61 35.53 -3.51 37.60
C VAL A 61 35.82 -4.78 38.36
N PRO A 62 36.41 -5.81 37.72
CA PRO A 62 36.89 -7.00 38.43
C PRO A 62 37.82 -6.62 39.57
N SER A 63 37.53 -7.07 40.79
CA SER A 63 38.34 -6.70 41.97
C SER A 63 38.54 -7.88 42.89
N MET A 64 39.77 -7.96 43.43
CA MET A 64 40.11 -8.86 44.53
C MET A 64 39.83 -8.24 45.91
N ASP A 65 39.56 -6.93 45.98
CA ASP A 65 39.35 -6.20 47.25
C ASP A 65 38.14 -6.70 48.02
N TYR A 66 37.20 -7.31 47.31
CA TYR A 66 35.96 -7.88 47.88
C TYR A 66 36.05 -9.39 48.09
N PHE A 67 37.21 -10.01 47.87
CA PHE A 67 37.38 -11.44 48.05
C PHE A 67 37.11 -11.86 49.51
N GLY A 68 36.29 -12.87 49.69
CA GLY A 68 35.87 -13.34 51.01
C GLY A 68 34.51 -12.80 51.45
N GLN A 69 33.91 -11.83 50.73
CA GLN A 69 32.56 -11.34 51.02
C GLN A 69 31.53 -12.28 50.39
N ALA A 70 30.32 -12.25 50.94
CA ALA A 70 29.16 -12.95 50.41
C ALA A 70 28.78 -12.39 49.03
N GLY A 71 28.27 -13.26 48.17
CA GLY A 71 27.80 -12.89 46.84
C GLY A 71 27.03 -14.01 46.21
N TYR A 72 26.63 -13.81 44.97
CA TYR A 72 25.87 -14.78 44.18
C TYR A 72 26.41 -14.88 42.76
N TRP A 73 26.15 -16.00 42.12
CA TRP A 73 26.46 -16.23 40.72
C TRP A 73 25.30 -15.78 39.84
N GLN A 74 25.59 -14.96 38.84
CA GLN A 74 24.64 -14.42 37.88
C GLN A 74 25.11 -14.77 36.47
N GLU A 75 24.19 -15.16 35.59
CA GLU A 75 24.50 -15.32 34.17
C GLU A 75 25.10 -14.04 33.60
N CYS A 76 26.07 -14.20 32.74
CA CYS A 76 26.77 -13.08 32.10
C CYS A 76 27.22 -13.43 30.67
N VAL A 77 27.72 -12.43 29.98
CA VAL A 77 28.37 -12.59 28.67
C VAL A 77 29.75 -13.19 28.87
N ALA A 78 30.18 -14.07 27.96
CA ALA A 78 31.55 -14.58 27.91
C ALA A 78 32.56 -13.44 27.84
N PRO A 79 33.75 -13.60 28.43
CA PRO A 79 34.84 -12.60 28.34
C PRO A 79 35.17 -12.25 26.88
N ASP A 80 35.54 -10.98 26.65
CA ASP A 80 35.96 -10.44 25.36
C ASP A 80 34.94 -10.49 24.21
N VAL A 81 33.65 -10.74 24.54
CA VAL A 81 32.54 -10.73 23.57
C VAL A 81 31.98 -9.35 23.41
N LYS A 82 31.78 -8.95 22.16
CA LYS A 82 31.05 -7.72 21.82
C LYS A 82 29.60 -7.81 22.24
N THR A 83 29.15 -6.88 23.07
CA THR A 83 27.80 -6.89 23.64
C THR A 83 26.82 -5.95 22.94
N THR A 84 27.33 -4.92 22.25
CA THR A 84 26.51 -3.82 21.71
C THR A 84 26.33 -3.92 20.22
N ILE A 85 25.14 -3.65 19.73
CA ILE A 85 24.84 -3.46 18.29
C ILE A 85 25.31 -2.05 17.88
N ASN A 86 25.94 -1.94 16.70
CA ASN A 86 26.36 -0.65 16.17
C ASN A 86 25.15 0.13 15.63
N LYS A 87 24.63 1.06 16.40
CA LYS A 87 23.45 1.85 16.05
C LYS A 87 23.59 2.72 14.78
N ARG A 88 24.81 2.98 14.29
CA ARG A 88 25.04 3.74 13.05
C ARG A 88 24.70 2.96 11.78
N THR A 89 24.66 1.64 11.85
CA THR A 89 24.34 0.74 10.73
C THR A 89 22.94 0.16 10.81
N MET A 90 22.17 0.58 11.81
CA MET A 90 20.81 0.09 12.10
C MET A 90 19.76 1.14 11.75
N PRO A 91 18.50 0.73 11.62
CA PRO A 91 17.38 1.66 11.39
C PRO A 91 17.32 2.76 12.44
N CYS A 92 16.86 3.95 12.00
CA CYS A 92 16.60 5.10 12.86
C CYS A 92 15.12 5.24 13.15
N VAL A 93 14.78 5.93 14.23
CA VAL A 93 13.41 6.30 14.56
C VAL A 93 13.16 7.74 14.15
N LEU A 94 12.06 7.96 13.42
CA LEU A 94 11.51 9.29 13.18
C LEU A 94 10.54 9.62 14.32
N LYS A 95 10.85 10.65 15.10
CA LYS A 95 9.99 11.15 16.19
C LYS A 95 9.32 12.45 15.78
N HIS A 96 8.05 12.55 16.06
CA HIS A 96 7.28 13.78 15.94
C HIS A 96 7.04 14.37 17.33
N ASP A 97 7.54 15.57 17.56
CA ASP A 97 7.22 16.34 18.75
C ASP A 97 5.94 17.15 18.49
N THR A 98 4.85 16.71 19.09
CA THR A 98 3.53 17.37 18.95
C THR A 98 3.48 18.76 19.57
N GLY A 99 4.36 19.08 20.52
CA GLY A 99 4.41 20.39 21.17
C GLY A 99 5.05 21.46 20.30
N THR A 100 6.06 21.09 19.53
CA THR A 100 6.81 22.00 18.62
C THR A 100 6.43 21.81 17.16
N GLY A 101 5.73 20.73 16.79
CA GLY A 101 5.42 20.36 15.42
C GLY A 101 6.66 19.94 14.60
N THR A 102 7.77 19.61 15.27
CA THR A 102 9.03 19.28 14.60
C THR A 102 9.25 17.77 14.53
N PHE A 103 9.96 17.34 13.47
CA PHE A 103 10.38 15.97 13.32
C PHE A 103 11.89 15.85 13.58
N SER A 104 12.29 14.84 14.34
CA SER A 104 13.70 14.49 14.57
C SER A 104 13.97 13.04 14.16
N VAL A 105 15.16 12.78 13.61
CA VAL A 105 15.64 11.43 13.32
C VAL A 105 16.66 11.05 14.36
N GLU A 106 16.38 10.00 15.11
CA GLU A 106 17.25 9.54 16.21
C GLU A 106 17.69 8.09 15.99
N ALA A 107 18.93 7.81 16.39
CA ALA A 107 19.42 6.44 16.42
C ALA A 107 18.76 5.67 17.57
N VAL A 108 18.38 4.43 17.32
CA VAL A 108 17.78 3.54 18.31
C VAL A 108 18.84 3.01 19.27
N ASP A 109 18.53 2.98 20.55
CA ASP A 109 19.38 2.32 21.56
C ASP A 109 18.95 0.85 21.70
N TRP A 110 19.63 -0.01 20.94
CA TRP A 110 19.40 -1.45 20.94
C TRP A 110 19.86 -2.09 22.25
N THR A 111 19.07 -3.02 22.76
CA THR A 111 19.41 -3.75 23.99
C THR A 111 20.71 -4.52 23.79
N LYS A 112 21.57 -4.48 24.82
CA LYS A 112 22.85 -5.17 24.81
C LYS A 112 22.66 -6.67 25.05
N ARG A 113 23.59 -7.49 24.50
CA ARG A 113 23.70 -8.89 24.92
C ARG A 113 24.15 -8.92 26.38
N ASN A 114 23.37 -9.55 27.25
CA ASN A 114 23.64 -9.60 28.68
C ASN A 114 24.08 -10.99 29.14
N VAL A 115 23.89 -12.03 28.33
CA VAL A 115 24.20 -13.43 28.66
C VAL A 115 24.79 -14.18 27.46
N GLY A 116 25.55 -15.23 27.72
CA GLY A 116 26.02 -16.18 26.73
C GLY A 116 27.25 -15.75 25.93
N SER A 117 27.51 -16.48 24.88
CA SER A 117 28.63 -16.32 23.96
C SER A 117 28.13 -16.06 22.53
N PRO A 118 29.03 -15.81 21.55
CA PRO A 118 28.60 -15.74 20.14
C PRO A 118 27.99 -17.05 19.60
N VAL A 119 28.19 -18.15 20.29
CA VAL A 119 27.63 -19.48 19.93
C VAL A 119 26.30 -19.69 20.60
N SER A 120 26.20 -19.48 21.94
CA SER A 120 24.98 -19.74 22.71
C SER A 120 23.95 -18.61 22.64
N ASN A 121 24.36 -17.38 22.33
CA ASN A 121 23.46 -16.23 22.09
C ASN A 121 24.04 -15.42 20.93
N PRO A 122 23.92 -15.89 19.68
CA PRO A 122 24.55 -15.27 18.52
C PRO A 122 24.04 -13.86 18.25
N ASP A 123 24.78 -13.12 17.42
CA ASP A 123 24.28 -11.87 16.87
C ASP A 123 23.01 -12.16 16.04
N PRO A 124 21.95 -11.31 16.13
CA PRO A 124 20.78 -11.45 15.30
C PRO A 124 21.13 -11.49 13.81
N ALA A 125 20.45 -12.32 13.01
CA ALA A 125 20.80 -12.59 11.61
C ALA A 125 20.73 -11.36 10.69
N PHE A 126 20.13 -10.25 11.13
CA PHE A 126 20.16 -8.98 10.41
C PHE A 126 21.50 -8.24 10.55
N ILE A 127 22.38 -8.62 11.47
CA ILE A 127 23.70 -8.00 11.58
C ILE A 127 24.57 -8.41 10.40
N GLY A 128 24.97 -7.43 9.59
CA GLY A 128 25.73 -7.67 8.36
C GLY A 128 24.90 -8.07 7.13
N THR A 129 23.58 -8.21 7.28
CA THR A 129 22.64 -8.48 6.18
C THR A 129 21.65 -7.31 6.04
N PRO A 130 21.38 -6.81 4.82
CA PRO A 130 20.41 -5.73 4.65
C PRO A 130 19.02 -6.12 5.13
N ILE A 131 18.42 -5.29 5.97
CA ILE A 131 17.02 -5.40 6.36
C ILE A 131 16.17 -5.01 5.15
N GLN A 132 15.23 -5.87 4.76
CA GLN A 132 14.40 -5.69 3.57
C GLN A 132 13.05 -5.05 3.93
N ASP A 133 12.48 -5.45 5.07
CA ASP A 133 11.21 -4.94 5.55
C ASP A 133 11.11 -5.07 7.07
N ALA A 134 10.21 -4.29 7.68
CA ALA A 134 9.96 -4.27 9.10
C ALA A 134 8.46 -4.15 9.38
N GLY A 135 8.00 -4.80 10.44
CA GLY A 135 6.61 -4.73 10.88
C GLY A 135 6.43 -5.15 12.32
N GLN A 136 5.18 -5.29 12.74
CA GLN A 136 4.85 -5.81 14.07
C GLN A 136 3.93 -7.03 13.97
N PHE A 137 4.14 -8.01 14.84
CA PHE A 137 3.30 -9.19 14.91
C PHE A 137 3.29 -9.75 16.33
N GLN A 138 2.11 -9.92 16.91
CA GLN A 138 1.91 -10.44 18.28
C GLN A 138 2.78 -9.75 19.36
N GLY A 139 2.85 -8.42 19.34
CA GLY A 139 3.64 -7.65 20.31
C GLY A 139 5.15 -7.76 20.12
N ARG A 140 5.61 -8.17 18.95
CA ARG A 140 7.02 -8.28 18.59
C ARG A 140 7.32 -7.45 17.36
N MET A 141 8.45 -6.75 17.35
CA MET A 141 8.99 -6.17 16.14
C MET A 141 9.54 -7.28 15.26
N VAL A 142 9.13 -7.29 13.98
CA VAL A 142 9.57 -8.27 12.99
C VAL A 142 10.49 -7.58 11.99
N LEU A 143 11.67 -8.15 11.80
CA LEU A 143 12.64 -7.73 10.77
C LEU A 143 12.91 -8.90 9.84
N ILE A 144 12.93 -8.65 8.55
CA ILE A 144 13.36 -9.66 7.57
C ILE A 144 14.69 -9.26 6.94
N ALA A 145 15.62 -10.22 6.92
CA ALA A 145 16.95 -10.02 6.37
C ALA A 145 17.46 -11.31 5.71
N GLY A 146 17.76 -11.25 4.41
CA GLY A 146 18.18 -12.44 3.66
C GLY A 146 17.12 -13.54 3.68
N GLN A 147 17.43 -14.68 4.30
CA GLN A 147 16.52 -15.82 4.46
C GLN A 147 15.85 -15.90 5.85
N HIS A 148 16.08 -14.90 6.69
CA HIS A 148 15.66 -14.90 8.08
C HIS A 148 14.49 -13.96 8.34
N CYS A 149 13.54 -14.44 9.14
CA CYS A 149 12.51 -13.66 9.78
C CYS A 149 12.80 -13.62 11.28
N ILE A 150 13.21 -12.46 11.76
CA ILE A 150 13.71 -12.24 13.11
C ILE A 150 12.68 -11.41 13.88
N MET A 151 12.29 -11.89 15.06
CA MET A 151 11.32 -11.21 15.92
C MET A 151 11.97 -10.82 17.24
N SER A 152 11.70 -9.61 17.72
CA SER A 152 12.14 -9.13 19.02
C SER A 152 11.52 -9.91 20.19
N LYS A 153 12.00 -9.67 21.41
CA LYS A 153 11.24 -10.05 22.61
C LYS A 153 9.85 -9.45 22.61
N THR A 154 8.91 -10.16 23.22
CA THR A 154 7.53 -9.67 23.38
C THR A 154 7.55 -8.34 24.15
N ASP A 155 6.86 -7.32 23.61
CA ASP A 155 6.72 -5.97 24.16
C ASP A 155 8.06 -5.21 24.34
N LYS A 156 9.13 -5.66 23.65
CA LYS A 156 10.45 -5.02 23.66
C LYS A 156 11.04 -4.98 22.25
N ASP A 157 10.64 -4.01 21.46
CA ASP A 157 11.00 -3.87 20.05
C ASP A 157 12.50 -3.78 19.77
N GLN A 158 13.30 -3.40 20.76
CA GLN A 158 14.75 -3.18 20.63
C GLN A 158 15.61 -4.31 21.20
N ASP A 159 14.97 -5.39 21.71
CA ASP A 159 15.67 -6.51 22.36
C ASP A 159 15.60 -7.77 21.49
N PHE A 160 16.75 -8.15 20.92
CA PHE A 160 16.92 -9.30 20.03
C PHE A 160 17.92 -10.33 20.57
N PHE A 161 18.26 -10.25 21.87
CA PHE A 161 19.14 -11.22 22.52
C PHE A 161 18.36 -12.05 23.55
N LEU A 162 18.78 -13.30 23.77
CA LEU A 162 18.21 -14.17 24.80
C LEU A 162 18.38 -13.53 26.19
N GLY A 163 17.41 -13.76 27.07
CA GLY A 163 17.46 -13.28 28.44
C GLY A 163 18.26 -14.19 29.38
N SER A 164 18.24 -15.49 29.11
CA SER A 164 18.99 -16.54 29.80
C SER A 164 19.34 -17.63 28.79
N ILE A 165 20.46 -18.31 29.00
CA ILE A 165 20.83 -19.51 28.25
C ILE A 165 20.37 -20.77 28.99
N ALA A 166 20.32 -20.71 30.32
CA ALA A 166 19.88 -21.81 31.13
C ALA A 166 18.38 -22.12 31.00
N GLU A 167 17.55 -21.09 30.85
CA GLU A 167 16.11 -21.20 30.71
C GLU A 167 15.61 -20.34 29.56
N MET A 168 15.04 -20.95 28.52
CA MET A 168 14.42 -20.25 27.40
C MET A 168 13.01 -19.80 27.82
N ALA A 169 12.75 -18.50 27.71
CA ALA A 169 11.44 -17.93 28.01
C ALA A 169 10.56 -17.83 26.75
N ASP A 170 9.26 -18.01 26.91
CA ASP A 170 8.27 -17.82 25.82
C ASP A 170 8.35 -16.43 25.17
N THR A 171 8.84 -15.44 25.93
CA THR A 171 8.99 -14.05 25.49
C THR A 171 10.29 -13.77 24.76
N ASP A 172 11.23 -14.69 24.72
CA ASP A 172 12.54 -14.48 24.10
C ASP A 172 12.45 -14.25 22.58
N PRO A 173 13.48 -13.69 21.95
CA PRO A 173 13.52 -13.42 20.51
C PRO A 173 13.38 -14.71 19.70
N ILE A 174 12.88 -14.57 18.48
CA ILE A 174 12.66 -15.67 17.55
C ILE A 174 13.46 -15.40 16.28
N ASP A 175 14.22 -16.36 15.80
CA ASP A 175 14.88 -16.32 14.49
C ASP A 175 14.46 -17.56 13.68
N MET A 176 13.69 -17.32 12.60
CA MET A 176 13.21 -18.36 11.70
C MET A 176 13.92 -18.25 10.37
N LYS A 177 14.69 -19.24 10.02
CA LYS A 177 15.32 -19.35 8.71
C LYS A 177 14.44 -20.10 7.72
N SER A 178 14.32 -19.58 6.49
CA SER A 178 13.66 -20.30 5.39
C SER A 178 14.37 -21.63 5.12
N ARG A 179 13.58 -22.69 4.97
CA ARG A 179 14.07 -24.02 4.57
C ARG A 179 14.21 -24.18 3.05
N VAL A 180 13.76 -23.18 2.28
CA VAL A 180 13.89 -23.15 0.82
C VAL A 180 15.21 -22.47 0.46
N GLU A 181 16.07 -23.18 -0.26
CA GLU A 181 17.36 -22.65 -0.69
C GLU A 181 17.22 -21.39 -1.55
N ASN A 182 18.11 -20.44 -1.37
CA ASN A 182 18.13 -19.16 -2.09
C ASN A 182 16.85 -18.35 -2.00
N SER A 183 16.03 -18.59 -0.98
CA SER A 183 14.83 -17.82 -0.72
C SER A 183 15.19 -16.51 -0.03
N VAL A 184 15.14 -15.40 -0.74
CA VAL A 184 15.35 -14.06 -0.18
C VAL A 184 14.00 -13.44 0.18
N LEU A 185 13.78 -13.23 1.47
CA LEU A 185 12.58 -12.58 1.98
C LEU A 185 12.61 -11.08 1.65
N ARG A 186 11.48 -10.51 1.25
CA ARG A 186 11.40 -9.12 0.76
C ARG A 186 10.35 -8.28 1.45
N SER A 187 9.18 -8.81 1.70
CA SER A 187 8.08 -8.03 2.28
C SER A 187 7.26 -8.86 3.23
N ILE A 188 6.69 -8.21 4.23
CA ILE A 188 5.80 -8.80 5.22
C ILE A 188 4.43 -8.13 5.16
N VAL A 189 3.38 -8.92 5.29
CA VAL A 189 2.01 -8.43 5.36
C VAL A 189 1.25 -9.22 6.42
N GLN A 190 0.63 -8.53 7.35
CA GLN A 190 -0.30 -9.18 8.26
C GLN A 190 -1.60 -9.50 7.50
N HIS A 191 -1.99 -10.76 7.52
CA HIS A 191 -3.21 -11.23 6.88
C HIS A 191 -4.05 -12.04 7.86
N SER A 192 -5.20 -11.51 8.22
CA SER A 192 -6.07 -12.11 9.24
C SER A 192 -5.32 -12.26 10.58
N LYS A 193 -5.00 -13.49 10.98
CA LYS A 193 -4.26 -13.82 12.22
C LYS A 193 -2.80 -14.20 11.94
N ASP A 194 -2.44 -14.36 10.69
CA ASP A 194 -1.15 -14.88 10.26
C ASP A 194 -0.26 -13.78 9.68
N LEU A 195 1.04 -14.02 9.69
CA LEU A 195 2.01 -13.17 9.01
C LEU A 195 2.41 -13.83 7.70
N VAL A 196 2.13 -13.16 6.58
CA VAL A 196 2.52 -13.61 5.24
C VAL A 196 3.81 -12.92 4.83
N ILE A 197 4.79 -13.69 4.40
CA ILE A 197 6.10 -13.20 4.00
C ILE A 197 6.31 -13.53 2.53
N PHE A 198 6.54 -12.51 1.72
CA PHE A 198 6.82 -12.65 0.30
C PHE A 198 8.32 -12.75 0.05
N SER A 199 8.69 -13.70 -0.80
CA SER A 199 10.06 -13.94 -1.22
C SER A 199 10.17 -14.08 -2.74
N ASN A 200 11.40 -14.15 -3.24
CA ASN A 200 11.67 -14.47 -4.64
C ASN A 200 11.30 -15.92 -5.05
N GLN A 201 10.97 -16.80 -4.11
CA GLN A 201 10.61 -18.20 -4.37
C GLN A 201 9.15 -18.54 -4.09
N GLY A 202 8.43 -17.61 -3.44
CA GLY A 202 7.02 -17.82 -3.08
C GLY A 202 6.62 -17.12 -1.80
N GLN A 203 5.47 -17.50 -1.26
CA GLN A 203 4.88 -16.93 -0.07
C GLN A 203 5.01 -17.91 1.10
N PHE A 204 5.59 -17.42 2.18
CA PHE A 204 5.68 -18.12 3.45
C PHE A 204 4.62 -17.60 4.42
N VAL A 205 4.22 -18.44 5.34
CA VAL A 205 3.27 -18.10 6.40
C VAL A 205 3.84 -18.46 7.76
N VAL A 206 3.75 -17.52 8.68
CA VAL A 206 3.92 -17.76 10.11
C VAL A 206 2.53 -17.72 10.73
N PHE A 207 2.09 -18.87 11.26
CA PHE A 207 0.74 -19.03 11.81
C PHE A 207 0.60 -18.34 13.15
N GLY A 208 -0.40 -17.47 13.28
CA GLY A 208 -0.69 -16.70 14.48
C GLY A 208 -1.87 -17.22 15.31
N LYS A 209 -2.39 -18.42 15.02
CA LYS A 209 -3.51 -19.05 15.77
C LYS A 209 -3.17 -19.32 17.23
N THR A 210 -1.90 -19.58 17.51
CA THR A 210 -1.36 -19.80 18.85
C THR A 210 -0.34 -18.73 19.19
N LYS A 211 -0.08 -18.51 20.48
CA LYS A 211 1.00 -17.63 20.92
C LYS A 211 2.32 -18.14 20.36
N LEU A 212 3.07 -17.26 19.70
CA LEU A 212 4.40 -17.58 19.18
C LEU A 212 5.42 -17.58 20.31
N THR A 213 6.14 -18.69 20.41
CA THR A 213 7.30 -18.85 21.29
C THR A 213 8.51 -19.28 20.47
N PRO A 214 9.74 -19.15 20.97
CA PRO A 214 10.92 -19.63 20.28
C PRO A 214 10.84 -21.10 19.86
N GLU A 215 10.15 -21.94 20.63
CA GLU A 215 9.99 -23.37 20.35
C GLU A 215 8.91 -23.67 19.30
N THR A 216 7.83 -22.88 19.27
CA THR A 216 6.65 -23.15 18.42
C THR A 216 6.66 -22.39 17.10
N ALA A 217 7.48 -21.36 16.99
CA ALA A 217 7.52 -20.51 15.81
C ALA A 217 8.07 -21.27 14.60
N THR A 218 7.27 -21.32 13.56
CA THR A 218 7.66 -21.93 12.29
C THR A 218 7.21 -21.09 11.11
N MET A 219 8.09 -20.96 10.12
CA MET A 219 7.82 -20.33 8.84
C MET A 219 7.69 -21.42 7.78
N VAL A 220 6.49 -21.53 7.18
CA VAL A 220 6.15 -22.61 6.24
C VAL A 220 5.90 -22.02 4.85
N LEU A 221 6.46 -22.63 3.80
CA LEU A 221 6.13 -22.29 2.42
C LEU A 221 4.67 -22.65 2.16
N SER A 222 3.84 -21.67 1.85
CA SER A 222 2.40 -21.82 1.66
C SER A 222 2.01 -21.86 0.18
N SER A 223 2.65 -21.04 -0.65
CA SER A 223 2.38 -20.98 -2.09
C SER A 223 3.60 -20.50 -2.87
N GLN A 224 3.62 -20.79 -4.18
CA GLN A 224 4.75 -20.49 -5.07
C GLN A 224 4.29 -19.64 -6.26
N PHE A 225 3.66 -18.50 -5.97
CA PHE A 225 3.31 -17.54 -7.01
C PHE A 225 4.45 -16.53 -7.19
N GLU A 226 4.81 -16.25 -8.44
CA GLU A 226 5.74 -15.16 -8.73
C GLU A 226 5.14 -13.83 -8.28
N ALA A 227 5.94 -13.02 -7.60
CA ALA A 227 5.56 -11.69 -7.16
C ALA A 227 6.59 -10.66 -7.66
N GLU A 228 6.12 -9.49 -8.09
CA GLU A 228 6.98 -8.34 -8.34
C GLU A 228 7.33 -7.70 -7.00
N LEU A 229 8.57 -7.88 -6.59
CA LEU A 229 9.00 -7.51 -5.24
C LEU A 229 9.40 -6.03 -5.10
N SER A 230 9.46 -5.28 -6.21
CA SER A 230 9.66 -3.81 -6.18
C SER A 230 8.39 -3.07 -5.75
N ALA A 231 7.21 -3.71 -5.91
CA ALA A 231 5.94 -3.21 -5.41
C ALA A 231 5.50 -4.08 -4.21
N PRO A 232 5.73 -3.63 -2.96
CA PRO A 232 5.34 -4.39 -1.79
C PRO A 232 3.86 -4.79 -1.83
N PRO A 233 3.51 -6.01 -1.41
CA PRO A 233 2.13 -6.44 -1.27
C PRO A 233 1.38 -5.59 -0.26
N VAL A 234 0.07 -5.44 -0.43
CA VAL A 234 -0.77 -4.65 0.46
C VAL A 234 -1.97 -5.43 0.98
N GLY A 235 -2.23 -5.31 2.27
CA GLY A 235 -3.40 -5.92 2.90
C GLY A 235 -4.66 -5.10 2.68
N ALA A 236 -5.75 -5.77 2.29
CA ALA A 236 -7.06 -5.17 2.06
C ALA A 236 -8.15 -5.97 2.82
N GLY A 237 -8.22 -5.79 4.12
CA GLY A 237 -9.12 -6.52 4.98
C GLY A 237 -8.84 -8.03 4.97
N ARG A 238 -9.71 -8.81 4.33
CA ARG A 238 -9.59 -10.28 4.22
C ARG A 238 -8.65 -10.77 3.13
N ASN A 239 -8.12 -9.90 2.29
CA ASN A 239 -7.31 -10.26 1.13
C ASN A 239 -5.97 -9.50 1.15
N VAL A 240 -4.98 -10.03 0.42
CA VAL A 240 -3.72 -9.33 0.15
C VAL A 240 -3.57 -9.21 -1.35
N PHE A 241 -3.29 -8.01 -1.84
CA PHE A 241 -2.99 -7.78 -3.24
C PHE A 241 -1.48 -7.73 -3.45
N PHE A 242 -1.04 -8.39 -4.52
CA PHE A 242 0.35 -8.33 -4.95
C PHE A 242 0.47 -8.30 -6.47
N ALA A 243 1.53 -7.68 -6.95
CA ALA A 243 1.83 -7.56 -8.37
C ALA A 243 2.60 -8.77 -8.88
N THR A 244 2.39 -9.07 -10.16
CA THR A 244 3.14 -10.10 -10.92
C THR A 244 3.57 -9.51 -12.25
N ASN A 245 4.66 -10.01 -12.82
CA ASN A 245 5.13 -9.58 -14.14
C ASN A 245 4.51 -10.41 -15.25
N PHE A 246 4.06 -9.72 -16.30
CA PHE A 246 3.53 -10.33 -17.50
C PHE A 246 4.18 -9.71 -18.76
N GLY A 247 5.47 -9.95 -18.92
CA GLY A 247 6.29 -9.29 -19.94
C GLY A 247 6.48 -7.82 -19.64
N SER A 248 5.98 -6.93 -20.51
CA SER A 248 5.95 -5.48 -20.31
C SER A 248 4.70 -4.97 -19.60
N PHE A 249 3.90 -5.87 -19.06
CA PHE A 249 2.65 -5.55 -18.36
C PHE A 249 2.67 -6.08 -16.94
N THR A 250 1.92 -5.43 -16.06
CA THR A 250 1.68 -5.88 -14.70
C THR A 250 0.38 -6.68 -14.61
N GLY A 251 0.46 -7.84 -13.98
CA GLY A 251 -0.71 -8.56 -13.47
C GLY A 251 -0.89 -8.30 -11.98
N ILE A 252 -2.11 -8.32 -11.50
CA ILE A 252 -2.41 -8.24 -10.07
C ILE A 252 -3.09 -9.53 -9.64
N ARG A 253 -2.64 -10.07 -8.52
CA ARG A 253 -3.24 -11.23 -7.87
C ARG A 253 -3.78 -10.86 -6.50
N GLU A 254 -4.84 -11.53 -6.14
CA GLU A 254 -5.50 -11.46 -4.85
C GLU A 254 -5.22 -12.76 -4.10
N PHE A 255 -4.52 -12.65 -2.97
CA PHE A 255 -4.20 -13.76 -2.09
C PHE A 255 -5.22 -13.81 -0.95
N PHE A 256 -5.74 -14.99 -0.65
CA PHE A 256 -6.79 -15.21 0.34
C PHE A 256 -6.69 -16.59 0.96
N VAL A 257 -7.32 -16.76 2.11
CA VAL A 257 -7.51 -18.08 2.74
C VAL A 257 -8.77 -18.70 2.17
N GLN A 258 -8.64 -19.90 1.62
CA GLN A 258 -9.77 -20.64 1.07
C GLN A 258 -10.71 -21.10 2.20
N ASN A 259 -11.98 -20.76 2.08
CA ASN A 259 -12.99 -21.09 3.07
C ASN A 259 -13.07 -22.62 3.31
N GLY A 260 -12.99 -23.03 4.58
CA GLY A 260 -13.16 -24.40 5.00
C GLY A 260 -11.92 -25.30 4.95
N THR A 261 -10.78 -24.83 4.41
CA THR A 261 -9.56 -25.66 4.30
C THR A 261 -8.34 -25.04 4.96
N ASP A 262 -8.41 -23.77 5.38
CA ASP A 262 -7.24 -22.99 5.86
C ASP A 262 -6.04 -22.99 4.87
N ILE A 263 -6.29 -23.28 3.59
CA ILE A 263 -5.28 -23.26 2.53
C ILE A 263 -5.24 -21.88 1.91
N ASN A 264 -4.04 -21.35 1.79
CA ASN A 264 -3.81 -20.09 1.10
C ASN A 264 -3.79 -20.33 -0.42
N ASP A 265 -4.52 -19.50 -1.15
CA ASP A 265 -4.58 -19.53 -2.60
C ASP A 265 -4.54 -18.11 -3.17
N SER A 266 -4.31 -17.97 -4.46
CA SER A 266 -4.37 -16.67 -5.12
C SER A 266 -5.00 -16.74 -6.49
N ARG A 267 -5.83 -15.74 -6.79
CA ARG A 267 -6.48 -15.61 -8.10
C ARG A 267 -6.02 -14.33 -8.82
N PRO A 268 -5.82 -14.40 -10.14
CA PRO A 268 -5.49 -13.22 -10.92
C PRO A 268 -6.74 -12.37 -11.15
N ILE A 269 -6.74 -11.12 -10.68
CA ILE A 269 -7.85 -10.17 -10.89
C ILE A 269 -7.71 -9.36 -12.19
N THR A 270 -6.57 -9.47 -12.87
CA THR A 270 -6.33 -8.86 -14.20
C THR A 270 -6.44 -9.86 -15.35
N GLN A 271 -6.93 -11.08 -15.12
CA GLN A 271 -6.93 -12.14 -16.14
C GLN A 271 -7.72 -11.77 -17.40
N HIS A 272 -8.79 -11.00 -17.25
CA HIS A 272 -9.62 -10.52 -18.36
C HIS A 272 -9.04 -9.30 -19.08
N VAL A 273 -8.05 -8.64 -18.48
CA VAL A 273 -7.40 -7.40 -18.97
C VAL A 273 -5.88 -7.47 -18.90
N LYS A 274 -5.29 -8.56 -19.33
CA LYS A 274 -3.85 -8.87 -19.16
C LYS A 274 -2.87 -7.82 -19.67
N LYS A 275 -3.27 -6.99 -20.63
CA LYS A 275 -2.43 -5.95 -21.26
C LYS A 275 -2.88 -4.53 -20.88
N TYR A 276 -3.69 -4.39 -19.87
CA TYR A 276 -4.24 -3.09 -19.48
C TYR A 276 -3.25 -2.25 -18.67
N ILE A 277 -2.58 -2.87 -17.69
CA ILE A 277 -1.61 -2.20 -16.83
C ILE A 277 -0.24 -2.27 -17.50
N GLN A 278 0.22 -1.16 -18.07
CA GLN A 278 1.49 -1.05 -18.76
C GLN A 278 2.63 -0.82 -17.76
N GLY A 279 3.82 -1.36 -18.08
CA GLY A 279 4.99 -1.27 -17.22
C GLY A 279 4.99 -2.25 -16.05
N LYS A 280 6.00 -2.15 -15.19
CA LYS A 280 6.12 -2.92 -13.95
C LYS A 280 5.56 -2.14 -12.79
N ALA A 281 4.85 -2.82 -11.90
CA ALA A 281 4.36 -2.19 -10.69
C ALA A 281 5.52 -1.71 -9.80
N THR A 282 5.43 -0.48 -9.35
CA THR A 282 6.38 0.13 -8.43
C THR A 282 5.78 0.32 -7.03
N ARG A 283 4.45 0.43 -6.97
CA ARG A 283 3.73 0.62 -5.73
C ARG A 283 2.28 0.16 -5.83
N LEU A 284 1.81 -0.41 -4.74
CA LEU A 284 0.40 -0.71 -4.49
C LEU A 284 -0.08 0.10 -3.28
N THR A 285 -1.30 0.60 -3.33
CA THR A 285 -1.94 1.31 -2.22
C THR A 285 -3.41 0.91 -2.19
N THR A 286 -3.96 0.58 -1.04
CA THR A 286 -5.35 0.10 -0.94
C THR A 286 -6.10 0.74 0.22
N SER A 287 -7.41 0.88 0.05
CA SER A 287 -8.35 1.15 1.13
C SER A 287 -9.41 0.06 1.18
N PRO A 288 -9.49 -0.70 2.27
CA PRO A 288 -10.55 -1.69 2.44
C PRO A 288 -11.94 -1.04 2.59
N ASN A 289 -12.02 0.18 3.14
CA ASN A 289 -13.30 0.90 3.33
C ASN A 289 -13.92 1.35 2.00
N TYR A 290 -13.09 1.79 1.06
CA TYR A 290 -13.54 2.19 -0.28
C TYR A 290 -13.42 1.08 -1.32
N GLU A 291 -13.01 -0.12 -0.90
CA GLU A 291 -12.84 -1.27 -1.79
C GLU A 291 -12.06 -0.92 -3.06
N THR A 292 -10.98 -0.15 -2.86
CA THR A 292 -10.17 0.44 -3.94
C THR A 292 -8.71 0.07 -3.78
N LEU A 293 -8.07 -0.31 -4.91
CA LEU A 293 -6.64 -0.54 -5.03
C LEU A 293 -6.07 0.38 -6.11
N LEU A 294 -5.01 1.11 -5.77
CA LEU A 294 -4.23 1.94 -6.67
C LEU A 294 -2.93 1.22 -7.04
N VAL A 295 -2.58 1.22 -8.32
CA VAL A 295 -1.37 0.60 -8.86
C VAL A 295 -0.57 1.65 -9.62
N HIS A 296 0.66 1.88 -9.19
CA HIS A 296 1.64 2.73 -9.87
C HIS A 296 2.63 1.86 -10.63
N THR A 297 3.06 2.32 -11.81
CA THR A 297 4.01 1.60 -12.66
C THR A 297 5.20 2.48 -13.07
N ASP A 298 6.22 1.86 -13.65
CA ASP A 298 7.41 2.54 -14.17
C ASP A 298 7.26 3.06 -15.60
N ASP A 299 6.15 2.73 -16.30
CA ASP A 299 5.92 3.14 -17.69
C ASP A 299 5.53 4.62 -17.78
N ASP A 300 4.46 5.00 -17.08
CA ASP A 300 4.01 6.40 -16.99
C ASP A 300 3.68 6.76 -15.54
N SER A 301 4.52 7.58 -14.97
CA SER A 301 4.39 8.00 -13.57
C SER A 301 3.24 8.99 -13.32
N ALA A 302 2.61 9.54 -14.37
CA ALA A 302 1.41 10.35 -14.26
C ALA A 302 0.12 9.52 -14.27
N VAL A 303 0.20 8.25 -14.62
CA VAL A 303 -0.95 7.35 -14.69
C VAL A 303 -1.04 6.48 -13.44
N VAL A 304 -2.21 6.46 -12.83
CA VAL A 304 -2.56 5.58 -11.73
C VAL A 304 -3.64 4.61 -12.20
N TYR A 305 -3.37 3.31 -12.14
CA TYR A 305 -4.38 2.29 -12.44
C TYR A 305 -5.20 2.02 -11.18
N VAL A 306 -6.49 1.98 -11.35
CA VAL A 306 -7.45 1.89 -10.25
C VAL A 306 -8.30 0.64 -10.41
N TYR A 307 -8.35 -0.16 -9.37
CA TYR A 307 -9.21 -1.31 -9.26
C TYR A 307 -10.27 -1.06 -8.21
N GLN A 308 -11.53 -1.11 -8.60
CA GLN A 308 -12.68 -1.04 -7.69
C GLN A 308 -13.40 -2.38 -7.66
N TYR A 309 -13.75 -2.82 -6.46
CA TYR A 309 -14.42 -4.09 -6.25
C TYR A 309 -15.48 -3.95 -5.17
N ILE A 310 -16.54 -4.73 -5.26
CA ILE A 310 -17.58 -4.78 -4.23
C ILE A 310 -17.86 -6.25 -3.93
N TRP A 311 -17.85 -6.57 -2.64
CA TRP A 311 -18.25 -7.88 -2.16
C TRP A 311 -19.69 -7.86 -1.66
N SER A 312 -20.50 -8.85 -2.08
CA SER A 312 -21.77 -9.19 -1.45
C SER A 312 -21.59 -10.55 -0.80
N ASP A 313 -21.47 -10.58 0.52
CA ASP A 313 -21.15 -11.76 1.32
C ASP A 313 -19.86 -12.48 0.84
N THR A 314 -20.01 -13.53 0.04
CA THR A 314 -18.91 -14.36 -0.46
C THR A 314 -18.64 -14.15 -1.95
N GLU A 315 -19.49 -13.43 -2.66
CA GLU A 315 -19.37 -13.20 -4.09
C GLU A 315 -18.91 -11.76 -4.39
N LYS A 316 -17.98 -11.64 -5.33
CA LYS A 316 -17.54 -10.34 -5.82
C LYS A 316 -18.46 -9.88 -6.95
N VAL A 317 -19.36 -8.95 -6.64
CA VAL A 317 -20.37 -8.44 -7.58
C VAL A 317 -19.82 -7.35 -8.49
N LEU A 318 -18.78 -6.62 -8.08
CA LEU A 318 -18.07 -5.66 -8.90
C LEU A 318 -16.58 -6.00 -8.93
N SER A 319 -15.98 -5.93 -10.11
CA SER A 319 -14.56 -6.11 -10.34
C SER A 319 -14.17 -5.31 -11.59
N SER A 320 -13.75 -4.06 -11.41
CA SER A 320 -13.60 -3.09 -12.48
C SER A 320 -12.23 -2.43 -12.44
N TRP A 321 -11.61 -2.29 -13.61
CA TRP A 321 -10.35 -1.58 -13.80
C TRP A 321 -10.57 -0.31 -14.61
N HIS A 322 -10.00 0.79 -14.14
CA HIS A 322 -9.90 2.03 -14.88
C HIS A 322 -8.57 2.72 -14.59
N ARG A 323 -8.30 3.84 -15.22
CA ARG A 323 -7.06 4.59 -15.00
C ARG A 323 -7.35 6.07 -14.81
N TRP A 324 -6.57 6.70 -13.94
CA TRP A 324 -6.53 8.15 -13.78
C TRP A 324 -5.25 8.68 -14.40
N ASN A 325 -5.35 9.71 -15.22
CA ASN A 325 -4.21 10.45 -15.72
C ASN A 325 -4.13 11.77 -14.94
N MET A 326 -3.15 11.87 -14.06
CA MET A 326 -2.99 13.00 -13.14
C MET A 326 -2.23 14.19 -13.79
N GLY A 327 -1.84 14.06 -15.06
CA GLY A 327 -1.14 15.09 -15.83
C GLY A 327 0.32 15.31 -15.45
N ASP A 328 0.71 15.01 -14.20
CA ASP A 328 2.07 15.14 -13.68
C ASP A 328 2.49 13.90 -12.91
N GLN A 329 3.78 13.76 -12.64
CA GLN A 329 4.33 12.62 -11.93
C GLN A 329 3.74 12.49 -10.53
N ILE A 330 3.15 11.34 -10.22
CA ILE A 330 2.77 10.93 -8.87
C ILE A 330 3.91 10.10 -8.27
N VAL A 331 4.52 10.62 -7.22
CA VAL A 331 5.65 9.98 -6.54
C VAL A 331 5.19 9.00 -5.47
N TYR A 332 4.09 9.33 -4.80
CA TYR A 332 3.55 8.57 -3.69
C TYR A 332 2.04 8.72 -3.57
N SER A 333 1.36 7.67 -3.12
CA SER A 333 -0.06 7.74 -2.75
C SER A 333 -0.32 6.95 -1.48
N PHE A 334 -1.26 7.40 -0.67
CA PHE A 334 -1.76 6.71 0.51
C PHE A 334 -3.19 7.12 0.80
N PHE A 335 -3.91 6.28 1.51
CA PHE A 335 -5.23 6.61 2.04
C PHE A 335 -5.08 7.17 3.45
N ASP A 336 -5.74 8.27 3.71
CA ASP A 336 -5.84 8.94 4.99
C ASP A 336 -7.33 9.04 5.33
N GLU A 337 -7.83 8.07 6.08
CA GLU A 337 -9.25 7.88 6.38
C GLU A 337 -10.11 7.86 5.09
N GLU A 338 -10.82 8.94 4.81
CA GLU A 338 -11.73 9.11 3.66
C GLU A 338 -11.07 9.73 2.44
N LEU A 339 -9.82 10.18 2.57
CA LEU A 339 -9.11 10.90 1.51
C LEU A 339 -8.01 10.05 0.89
N ILE A 340 -7.86 10.19 -0.41
CA ILE A 340 -6.65 9.76 -1.11
C ILE A 340 -5.69 10.95 -1.09
N SER A 341 -4.56 10.76 -0.46
CA SER A 341 -3.46 11.71 -0.47
C SER A 341 -2.40 11.27 -1.49
N MET A 342 -1.98 12.16 -2.36
CA MET A 342 -0.97 11.90 -3.39
C MET A 342 0.10 12.97 -3.35
N VAL A 343 1.35 12.56 -3.47
CA VAL A 343 2.48 13.46 -3.64
C VAL A 343 2.75 13.61 -5.14
N LYS A 344 2.41 14.77 -5.66
CA LYS A 344 2.60 15.17 -7.05
C LYS A 344 3.90 15.95 -7.20
N ARG A 345 4.69 15.63 -8.21
CA ARG A 345 5.91 16.36 -8.56
C ARG A 345 5.70 17.11 -9.86
N VAL A 346 5.86 18.44 -9.79
CA VAL A 346 5.89 19.32 -10.96
C VAL A 346 7.27 19.97 -11.03
N SER A 347 8.03 19.66 -12.07
CA SER A 347 9.45 20.07 -12.19
C SER A 347 10.26 19.61 -10.96
N ASN A 348 10.71 20.52 -10.11
CA ASN A 348 11.48 20.23 -8.89
C ASN A 348 10.69 20.49 -7.58
N THR A 349 9.40 20.78 -7.69
CA THR A 349 8.56 21.08 -6.53
C THR A 349 7.58 19.94 -6.28
N TYR A 350 7.36 19.61 -5.01
CA TYR A 350 6.43 18.58 -4.57
C TYR A 350 5.19 19.24 -3.99
N TYR A 351 4.03 18.71 -4.36
CA TYR A 351 2.72 19.16 -3.88
C TYR A 351 1.98 17.98 -3.27
N LEU A 352 1.31 18.20 -2.14
CA LEU A 352 0.41 17.22 -1.55
C LEU A 352 -1.00 17.51 -2.06
N LEU A 353 -1.53 16.58 -2.83
CA LEU A 353 -2.92 16.58 -3.30
C LEU A 353 -3.77 15.75 -2.35
N ARG A 354 -5.01 16.16 -2.18
CA ARG A 354 -6.03 15.37 -1.48
C ARG A 354 -7.25 15.23 -2.37
N MET A 355 -7.77 14.03 -2.48
CA MET A 355 -8.95 13.70 -3.28
C MET A 355 -9.93 12.90 -2.43
N SER A 356 -11.18 13.34 -2.37
CA SER A 356 -12.27 12.58 -1.77
C SER A 356 -12.91 11.67 -2.83
N LEU A 357 -13.22 10.45 -2.44
CA LEU A 357 -14.07 9.54 -3.22
C LEU A 357 -15.56 9.69 -2.88
N ASP A 358 -15.90 10.65 -2.02
CA ASP A 358 -17.28 10.92 -1.63
C ASP A 358 -18.06 11.49 -2.82
N THR A 359 -19.28 11.02 -2.96
CA THR A 359 -20.21 11.43 -4.04
C THR A 359 -21.26 12.42 -3.55
N GLN A 360 -21.07 13.03 -2.39
CA GLN A 360 -22.04 14.00 -1.85
C GLN A 360 -22.02 15.30 -2.62
N VAL A 361 -23.22 15.89 -2.73
CA VAL A 361 -23.41 17.18 -3.39
C VAL A 361 -22.67 18.29 -2.63
N GLU A 362 -21.92 19.10 -3.35
CA GLU A 362 -21.22 20.24 -2.76
C GLU A 362 -22.21 21.36 -2.38
N PRO A 363 -22.23 21.79 -1.11
CA PRO A 363 -23.16 22.83 -0.67
C PRO A 363 -23.02 24.15 -1.43
N ALA A 364 -21.79 24.51 -1.82
CA ALA A 364 -21.49 25.75 -2.55
C ALA A 364 -21.97 25.75 -4.01
N MET A 365 -22.28 24.58 -4.59
CA MET A 365 -22.62 24.43 -6.00
C MET A 365 -24.00 23.80 -6.24
N GLY A 366 -24.51 23.03 -5.28
CA GLY A 366 -25.73 22.24 -5.45
C GLY A 366 -25.54 20.97 -6.29
N PHE A 367 -24.32 20.67 -6.77
CA PHE A 367 -23.93 19.46 -7.45
C PHE A 367 -22.44 19.20 -7.29
N LEU A 368 -21.98 17.99 -7.57
CA LEU A 368 -20.56 17.62 -7.49
C LEU A 368 -19.81 18.17 -8.71
N THR A 369 -18.68 18.84 -8.47
CA THR A 369 -17.85 19.47 -9.51
C THR A 369 -16.58 18.67 -9.71
N TYR A 370 -16.33 18.24 -10.95
CA TYR A 370 -15.17 17.42 -11.33
C TYR A 370 -14.08 18.27 -11.98
N LEU A 371 -13.13 18.71 -11.18
CA LEU A 371 -11.96 19.48 -11.60
C LEU A 371 -10.72 18.97 -10.85
N ASP A 372 -9.62 18.81 -11.56
CA ASP A 372 -8.31 18.54 -10.98
C ASP A 372 -7.65 19.83 -10.47
N ASP A 373 -6.72 19.70 -9.50
CA ASP A 373 -6.01 20.84 -8.91
C ASP A 373 -6.94 21.97 -8.45
N ARG A 374 -8.12 21.61 -7.97
CA ARG A 374 -9.20 22.52 -7.61
C ARG A 374 -8.84 23.39 -6.40
N PHE A 375 -9.23 24.67 -6.50
CA PHE A 375 -9.21 25.62 -5.38
C PHE A 375 -10.40 26.56 -5.45
N ASP A 376 -10.81 27.08 -4.30
CA ASP A 376 -11.94 27.97 -4.16
C ASP A 376 -11.43 29.42 -4.03
N VAL A 377 -11.99 30.31 -4.82
CA VAL A 377 -11.74 31.75 -4.76
C VAL A 377 -12.93 32.38 -4.08
N LEU A 378 -12.73 32.83 -2.85
CA LEU A 378 -13.73 33.52 -2.05
C LEU A 378 -13.74 35.01 -2.40
N ASP A 379 -14.92 35.65 -2.29
CA ASP A 379 -15.09 37.11 -2.54
C ASP A 379 -14.49 37.56 -3.88
N CYS A 380 -14.72 36.79 -4.92
CA CYS A 380 -14.17 37.07 -6.25
C CYS A 380 -14.89 38.24 -6.93
N TYR A 381 -14.13 39.15 -7.52
CA TYR A 381 -14.64 40.18 -8.43
C TYR A 381 -14.24 39.84 -9.88
N THR A 382 -13.23 40.49 -10.41
CA THR A 382 -12.75 40.28 -11.78
C THR A 382 -11.39 39.59 -11.84
N GLN A 383 -10.67 39.55 -10.72
CA GLN A 383 -9.31 39.01 -10.67
C GLN A 383 -9.09 38.17 -9.41
N PHE A 384 -8.21 37.19 -9.54
CA PHE A 384 -7.77 36.37 -8.40
C PHE A 384 -6.33 35.85 -8.59
N TYR A 385 -5.65 35.53 -7.48
CA TYR A 385 -4.31 34.97 -7.51
C TYR A 385 -4.38 33.46 -7.66
N LEU A 386 -3.46 32.90 -8.49
CA LEU A 386 -3.26 31.47 -8.54
C LEU A 386 -2.48 31.01 -7.29
N PRO A 387 -2.96 29.99 -6.55
CA PRO A 387 -2.30 29.52 -5.35
C PRO A 387 -0.96 28.85 -5.64
N TYR A 388 -0.79 28.31 -6.85
CA TYR A 388 0.41 27.61 -7.27
C TYR A 388 0.86 28.09 -8.63
N SER A 389 2.17 28.34 -8.79
CA SER A 389 2.75 28.89 -10.01
C SER A 389 2.58 27.98 -11.24
N TYR A 390 2.57 26.66 -11.07
CA TYR A 390 2.43 25.72 -12.20
C TYR A 390 1.05 25.77 -12.88
N LEU A 391 0.05 26.35 -12.23
CA LEU A 391 -1.30 26.47 -12.77
C LEU A 391 -1.40 27.47 -13.94
N TYR A 392 -0.42 28.35 -14.09
CA TYR A 392 -0.43 29.37 -15.19
C TYR A 392 -0.46 28.75 -16.59
N ASP A 393 0.11 27.55 -16.74
CA ASP A 393 0.24 26.82 -18.00
C ASP A 393 -0.85 25.75 -18.18
N ARG A 394 -1.84 25.75 -17.31
CA ARG A 394 -2.93 24.77 -17.34
C ARG A 394 -4.18 25.34 -18.01
N ASN A 395 -4.99 24.43 -18.58
CA ASN A 395 -6.30 24.78 -19.09
C ASN A 395 -7.29 24.93 -17.93
N LEU A 396 -7.30 26.10 -17.30
CA LEU A 396 -8.12 26.38 -16.15
C LEU A 396 -9.57 26.62 -16.55
N THR A 397 -10.47 25.99 -15.81
CA THR A 397 -11.92 26.23 -15.87
C THR A 397 -12.36 26.88 -14.57
N ALA A 398 -13.06 27.99 -14.68
CA ALA A 398 -13.66 28.69 -13.54
C ALA A 398 -15.19 28.50 -13.59
N VAL A 399 -15.79 28.13 -12.46
CA VAL A 399 -17.24 27.84 -12.32
C VAL A 399 -17.82 28.73 -11.25
N GLN A 400 -18.95 29.35 -11.54
CA GLN A 400 -19.63 30.29 -10.65
C GLN A 400 -20.37 29.54 -9.53
N GLY A 401 -20.14 29.96 -8.28
CA GLY A 401 -20.85 29.46 -7.10
C GLY A 401 -22.30 29.93 -7.05
N LEU A 402 -23.05 29.45 -6.04
CA LEU A 402 -24.49 29.76 -5.89
C LEU A 402 -24.79 31.24 -5.66
N ASP A 403 -23.84 31.99 -5.16
CA ASP A 403 -23.89 33.43 -4.85
C ASP A 403 -23.42 34.33 -6.03
N CYS A 404 -23.05 33.72 -7.15
CA CYS A 404 -22.67 34.43 -8.37
C CYS A 404 -23.87 34.71 -9.29
N PRO A 405 -23.72 35.62 -10.31
CA PRO A 405 -24.80 35.96 -11.23
C PRO A 405 -25.40 34.82 -12.06
N ALA A 406 -24.61 33.77 -12.32
CA ALA A 406 -25.05 32.61 -13.09
C ALA A 406 -24.56 31.30 -12.40
N PRO A 407 -25.22 30.85 -11.36
CA PRO A 407 -24.79 29.73 -10.53
C PRO A 407 -24.53 28.44 -11.33
N GLY A 408 -23.39 27.81 -11.07
CA GLY A 408 -23.00 26.57 -11.72
C GLY A 408 -22.57 26.70 -13.18
N MET A 409 -22.59 27.89 -13.77
CA MET A 409 -22.14 28.12 -15.15
C MET A 409 -20.63 28.43 -15.22
N PRO A 410 -19.93 27.96 -16.26
CA PRO A 410 -18.53 28.30 -16.44
C PRO A 410 -18.36 29.78 -16.76
N ILE A 411 -17.26 30.36 -16.31
CA ILE A 411 -16.84 31.70 -16.67
C ILE A 411 -15.49 31.67 -17.36
N LYS A 412 -15.34 32.45 -18.40
CA LYS A 412 -14.09 32.47 -19.17
C LYS A 412 -13.00 33.26 -18.42
N ILE A 413 -11.85 32.64 -18.27
CA ILE A 413 -10.61 33.29 -17.88
C ILE A 413 -10.03 33.94 -19.13
N GLU A 414 -9.90 35.28 -19.16
CA GLU A 414 -9.38 36.00 -20.30
C GLU A 414 -7.87 35.95 -20.39
N SER A 415 -7.20 36.07 -19.26
CA SER A 415 -5.74 36.09 -19.19
C SER A 415 -5.22 35.61 -17.86
N VAL A 416 -4.04 35.01 -17.90
CA VAL A 416 -3.22 34.71 -16.73
C VAL A 416 -1.88 35.38 -16.95
N ILE A 417 -1.52 36.33 -16.11
CA ILE A 417 -0.31 37.14 -16.24
C ILE A 417 0.54 37.06 -14.96
N PRO A 418 1.88 37.12 -15.06
CA PRO A 418 2.73 37.15 -13.88
C PRO A 418 2.55 38.48 -13.12
N ASP A 419 2.44 38.41 -11.81
CA ASP A 419 2.49 39.56 -10.93
C ASP A 419 3.96 39.92 -10.64
N THR A 420 4.42 41.02 -11.22
CA THR A 420 5.80 41.49 -11.09
C THR A 420 6.07 42.17 -9.74
N VAL A 421 5.02 42.52 -8.98
CA VAL A 421 5.13 43.24 -7.72
C VAL A 421 5.17 42.28 -6.53
N ASN A 422 4.19 41.37 -6.44
CA ASN A 422 4.06 40.44 -5.31
C ASN A 422 4.56 39.03 -5.64
N GLY A 423 4.87 38.77 -6.91
CA GLY A 423 5.22 37.43 -7.41
C GLY A 423 3.98 36.56 -7.63
N GLY A 424 4.16 35.46 -8.36
CA GLY A 424 3.05 34.55 -8.70
C GLY A 424 2.30 35.00 -9.97
N TYR A 425 1.04 34.59 -10.09
CA TYR A 425 0.22 34.84 -11.27
C TYR A 425 -1.18 35.33 -10.88
N ILE A 426 -1.70 36.27 -11.67
CA ILE A 426 -3.05 36.81 -11.55
C ILE A 426 -3.87 36.33 -12.74
N ALA A 427 -5.01 35.74 -12.49
CA ALA A 427 -6.01 35.38 -13.48
C ALA A 427 -7.10 36.47 -13.53
N THR A 428 -7.52 36.84 -14.74
CA THR A 428 -8.56 37.84 -14.99
C THR A 428 -9.77 37.18 -15.65
N LEU A 429 -10.94 37.37 -15.08
CA LEU A 429 -12.23 36.89 -15.60
C LEU A 429 -12.82 37.91 -16.60
N ASN A 430 -13.65 37.40 -17.53
CA ASN A 430 -14.33 38.24 -18.51
C ASN A 430 -15.54 39.02 -17.94
N ARG A 431 -15.91 38.76 -16.67
CA ARG A 431 -17.03 39.43 -15.98
C ARG A 431 -16.73 39.59 -14.50
N ASP A 432 -17.42 40.56 -13.89
CA ASP A 432 -17.42 40.73 -12.44
C ASP A 432 -18.32 39.71 -11.75
N MET A 433 -17.82 39.08 -10.67
CA MET A 433 -18.54 38.12 -9.85
C MET A 433 -19.21 38.77 -8.64
N TYR A 434 -19.04 40.05 -8.44
CA TYR A 434 -19.67 40.86 -7.37
C TYR A 434 -19.41 40.32 -5.94
N GLY A 435 -18.23 39.78 -5.71
CA GLY A 435 -17.88 39.16 -4.42
C GLY A 435 -18.43 37.76 -4.23
N GLY A 436 -18.90 37.10 -5.28
CA GLY A 436 -19.33 35.71 -5.23
C GLY A 436 -18.16 34.74 -5.24
N ASN A 437 -18.42 33.50 -4.82
CA ASN A 437 -17.43 32.44 -4.78
C ASN A 437 -17.27 31.75 -6.14
N VAL A 438 -16.03 31.52 -6.56
CA VAL A 438 -15.71 30.87 -7.84
C VAL A 438 -14.82 29.64 -7.57
N LEU A 439 -15.22 28.49 -8.12
CA LEU A 439 -14.39 27.30 -8.12
C LEU A 439 -13.51 27.31 -9.36
N VAL A 440 -12.22 27.10 -9.17
CA VAL A 440 -11.25 27.06 -10.26
C VAL A 440 -10.46 25.77 -10.21
N GLY A 441 -10.24 25.18 -11.35
CA GLY A 441 -9.43 23.96 -11.46
C GLY A 441 -9.15 23.61 -12.92
N THR A 442 -8.50 22.49 -13.14
CA THR A 442 -8.17 21.97 -14.47
C THR A 442 -9.20 20.95 -14.91
N SER A 443 -9.82 21.15 -16.06
CA SER A 443 -10.73 20.16 -16.64
C SER A 443 -9.94 18.98 -17.21
N TYR A 444 -10.53 17.80 -17.11
CA TYR A 444 -9.96 16.56 -17.63
C TYR A 444 -11.01 15.76 -18.41
N ARG A 445 -10.55 14.83 -19.23
CA ARG A 445 -11.45 13.95 -19.97
C ARG A 445 -11.78 12.70 -19.15
N SER A 446 -13.07 12.52 -18.84
CA SER A 446 -13.63 11.26 -18.37
C SER A 446 -14.28 10.52 -19.54
N SER A 447 -13.89 9.28 -19.82
CA SER A 447 -14.40 8.54 -20.97
C SER A 447 -14.60 7.07 -20.67
N VAL A 448 -15.61 6.49 -21.33
CA VAL A 448 -15.89 5.06 -21.33
C VAL A 448 -16.21 4.58 -22.75
N LYS A 449 -15.65 3.41 -23.10
CA LYS A 449 -15.95 2.71 -24.34
C LYS A 449 -16.69 1.40 -23.99
N PRO A 450 -18.03 1.38 -24.07
CA PRO A 450 -18.78 0.16 -23.81
C PRO A 450 -18.44 -0.93 -24.83
N THR A 451 -18.41 -2.16 -24.37
CA THR A 451 -18.27 -3.32 -25.27
C THR A 451 -19.50 -3.41 -26.18
N MET A 452 -19.28 -3.58 -27.48
CA MET A 452 -20.36 -3.72 -28.42
C MET A 452 -21.19 -4.97 -28.16
N PRO A 453 -22.53 -4.90 -28.31
CA PRO A 453 -23.42 -6.01 -28.03
C PRO A 453 -23.20 -7.14 -29.05
N ALA A 454 -23.26 -8.37 -28.57
CA ALA A 454 -23.23 -9.57 -29.41
C ALA A 454 -24.42 -10.46 -29.07
N ILE A 455 -24.99 -11.11 -30.09
CA ILE A 455 -26.03 -12.10 -29.88
C ILE A 455 -25.39 -13.40 -29.40
N LYS A 456 -25.90 -13.94 -28.32
CA LYS A 456 -25.45 -15.19 -27.71
C LYS A 456 -26.52 -16.27 -27.86
N ASP A 457 -26.13 -17.53 -27.92
CA ASP A 457 -27.02 -18.68 -27.82
C ASP A 457 -27.43 -18.96 -26.34
N SER A 458 -28.18 -20.04 -26.14
CA SER A 458 -28.61 -20.48 -24.80
C SER A 458 -27.46 -20.81 -23.85
N ASP A 459 -26.31 -21.17 -24.41
CA ASP A 459 -25.11 -21.54 -23.65
C ASP A 459 -24.17 -20.34 -23.42
N GLY A 460 -24.60 -19.12 -23.81
CA GLY A 460 -23.82 -17.90 -23.65
C GLY A 460 -22.72 -17.70 -24.70
N VAL A 461 -22.65 -18.53 -25.73
CA VAL A 461 -21.64 -18.46 -26.81
C VAL A 461 -22.08 -17.46 -27.87
N VAL A 462 -21.17 -16.61 -28.33
CA VAL A 462 -21.44 -15.60 -29.36
C VAL A 462 -21.75 -16.25 -30.70
N ILE A 463 -22.89 -15.90 -31.31
CA ILE A 463 -23.30 -16.38 -32.63
C ILE A 463 -22.63 -15.53 -33.70
N GLY A 464 -21.52 -16.03 -34.25
CA GLY A 464 -20.75 -15.35 -35.31
C GLY A 464 -21.34 -15.43 -36.72
N THR A 465 -22.39 -16.26 -36.96
CA THR A 465 -22.98 -16.50 -38.30
C THR A 465 -24.02 -15.48 -38.73
N GLY A 466 -24.39 -14.55 -37.88
CA GLY A 466 -25.36 -13.48 -38.13
C GLY A 466 -24.72 -12.11 -38.30
N SER A 467 -25.55 -11.13 -38.60
CA SER A 467 -25.15 -9.71 -38.62
C SER A 467 -26.08 -8.90 -37.75
N LEU A 468 -25.55 -8.30 -36.70
CA LEU A 468 -26.27 -7.37 -35.84
C LEU A 468 -26.03 -5.94 -36.36
N ARG A 469 -27.12 -5.28 -36.78
CA ARG A 469 -27.09 -3.85 -37.15
C ARG A 469 -27.66 -3.05 -36.01
N LEU A 470 -26.88 -2.18 -35.46
CA LEU A 470 -27.29 -1.25 -34.42
C LEU A 470 -27.93 -0.04 -35.06
N ARG A 471 -29.07 0.37 -34.51
CA ARG A 471 -29.82 1.57 -34.91
C ARG A 471 -29.47 2.73 -33.99
N ASN A 472 -29.68 2.56 -32.73
CA ASN A 472 -29.47 3.54 -31.68
C ASN A 472 -28.87 2.88 -30.44
N MET A 473 -28.25 3.70 -29.64
CA MET A 473 -27.87 3.41 -28.25
C MET A 473 -28.58 4.43 -27.36
N LEU A 474 -29.33 3.96 -26.38
CA LEU A 474 -29.99 4.78 -25.39
C LEU A 474 -29.17 4.69 -24.10
N ILE A 475 -28.80 5.83 -23.56
CA ILE A 475 -27.99 5.98 -22.37
C ILE A 475 -28.85 6.64 -21.31
N SER A 476 -29.15 5.91 -20.23
CA SER A 476 -29.87 6.44 -19.07
C SER A 476 -28.88 7.14 -18.13
N LEU A 477 -29.16 8.40 -17.84
CA LEU A 477 -28.31 9.28 -17.05
C LEU A 477 -29.03 9.66 -15.75
N GLN A 478 -28.28 9.71 -14.65
CA GLN A 478 -28.76 10.18 -13.35
C GLN A 478 -27.89 11.34 -12.86
N ALA A 479 -28.54 12.43 -12.43
CA ALA A 479 -27.88 13.61 -11.90
C ALA A 479 -26.65 14.02 -12.76
N SER A 480 -26.87 14.08 -14.09
CA SER A 480 -25.79 14.32 -15.05
C SER A 480 -25.95 15.65 -15.76
N GLY A 481 -24.81 16.29 -16.05
CA GLY A 481 -24.73 17.50 -16.85
C GLY A 481 -24.43 17.21 -18.31
N ALA A 482 -23.44 17.90 -18.88
CA ALA A 482 -23.08 17.75 -20.27
C ALA A 482 -22.21 16.53 -20.52
N MET A 483 -22.45 15.83 -21.61
CA MET A 483 -21.60 14.74 -22.11
C MET A 483 -21.59 14.70 -23.64
N PHE A 484 -20.64 13.95 -24.18
CA PHE A 484 -20.49 13.72 -25.60
C PHE A 484 -20.57 12.23 -25.90
N GLY A 485 -21.18 11.90 -27.01
CA GLY A 485 -21.15 10.57 -27.59
C GLY A 485 -20.65 10.62 -29.01
N ARG A 486 -19.71 9.77 -29.37
CA ARG A 486 -19.24 9.63 -30.74
C ARG A 486 -19.13 8.19 -31.15
N MET A 487 -19.35 7.95 -32.42
CA MET A 487 -19.16 6.68 -33.05
C MET A 487 -17.83 6.68 -33.77
N LEU A 488 -17.00 5.70 -33.48
CA LEU A 488 -15.72 5.45 -34.14
C LEU A 488 -15.89 4.24 -35.07
N SER A 489 -15.43 4.32 -36.30
CA SER A 489 -15.54 3.22 -37.28
C SER A 489 -14.36 3.23 -38.22
N ASP A 490 -13.95 2.04 -38.67
CA ASP A 490 -12.90 1.84 -39.68
C ASP A 490 -13.21 2.54 -41.04
N TYR A 491 -14.47 2.88 -41.29
CA TYR A 491 -14.93 3.58 -42.50
C TYR A 491 -15.07 5.08 -42.34
N GLY A 492 -14.69 5.61 -41.21
CA GLY A 492 -14.79 7.03 -40.83
C GLY A 492 -15.66 7.23 -39.60
N ASP A 493 -15.27 8.16 -38.79
CA ASP A 493 -15.96 8.49 -37.54
C ASP A 493 -17.30 9.18 -37.82
N GLY A 494 -18.29 8.84 -37.02
CA GLY A 494 -19.59 9.50 -37.04
C GLY A 494 -19.51 10.90 -36.40
N PRO A 495 -20.60 11.68 -36.51
CA PRO A 495 -20.67 12.98 -35.87
C PRO A 495 -20.62 12.84 -34.36
N GLU A 496 -19.94 13.77 -33.72
CA GLU A 496 -19.99 13.94 -32.29
C GLU A 496 -21.32 14.58 -31.89
N ILE A 497 -22.03 13.95 -30.96
CA ILE A 497 -23.32 14.43 -30.48
C ILE A 497 -23.17 14.85 -29.03
N ARG A 498 -23.47 16.11 -28.77
CA ARG A 498 -23.46 16.68 -27.42
C ARG A 498 -24.83 16.60 -26.78
N TYR A 499 -24.85 16.07 -25.56
CA TYR A 499 -25.96 16.18 -24.63
C TYR A 499 -25.67 17.31 -23.64
N THR A 500 -26.62 18.17 -23.35
CA THR A 500 -26.41 19.37 -22.52
C THR A 500 -27.19 19.36 -21.21
N GLY A 501 -27.94 18.31 -20.93
CA GLY A 501 -28.87 18.26 -19.81
C GLY A 501 -30.15 19.08 -20.00
N ARG A 502 -30.25 19.86 -21.09
CA ARG A 502 -31.41 20.71 -21.38
C ARG A 502 -32.43 19.94 -22.21
N ILE A 503 -33.62 19.78 -21.67
CA ILE A 503 -34.73 19.13 -22.37
C ILE A 503 -35.68 20.23 -22.87
N VAL A 504 -35.95 20.26 -24.16
CA VAL A 504 -36.84 21.27 -24.76
C VAL A 504 -38.26 21.13 -24.20
N GLY A 505 -38.81 22.23 -23.67
CA GLY A 505 -40.15 22.27 -23.11
C GLY A 505 -40.26 21.91 -21.63
N GLU A 506 -39.16 21.67 -20.95
CA GLU A 506 -39.18 21.39 -19.51
C GLU A 506 -39.24 22.69 -18.69
N GLN A 507 -40.07 22.70 -17.63
CA GLN A 507 -40.31 23.91 -16.81
C GLN A 507 -39.09 24.32 -15.98
N HIS A 508 -38.12 23.40 -15.76
CA HIS A 508 -36.94 23.63 -14.96
C HIS A 508 -35.73 24.18 -15.73
N ASN A 509 -35.90 24.40 -17.04
CA ASN A 509 -34.85 25.04 -17.83
C ASN A 509 -34.76 26.54 -17.50
N GLN A 510 -33.86 26.90 -16.60
CA GLN A 510 -33.57 28.31 -16.25
C GLN A 510 -32.40 28.81 -17.03
N VAL A 511 -32.47 30.07 -17.54
CA VAL A 511 -31.35 30.72 -18.18
C VAL A 511 -30.33 31.12 -17.13
N GLY A 512 -29.04 30.77 -17.36
CA GLY A 512 -27.96 31.06 -16.42
C GLY A 512 -27.76 30.05 -15.30
N VAL A 513 -28.49 28.93 -15.32
CA VAL A 513 -28.28 27.81 -14.37
C VAL A 513 -27.83 26.57 -15.15
N GLN A 514 -26.82 25.86 -14.64
CA GLN A 514 -26.37 24.60 -15.22
C GLN A 514 -27.38 23.49 -14.85
N PRO A 515 -28.03 22.85 -15.84
CA PRO A 515 -28.94 21.76 -15.54
C PRO A 515 -28.17 20.49 -15.18
N ILE A 516 -28.53 19.86 -14.06
CA ILE A 516 -28.10 18.54 -13.63
C ILE A 516 -29.39 17.71 -13.45
N VAL A 517 -29.64 16.81 -14.38
CA VAL A 517 -30.95 16.14 -14.49
C VAL A 517 -30.83 14.64 -14.71
N ASN A 518 -31.93 13.95 -14.44
CA ASN A 518 -32.10 12.54 -14.84
C ASN A 518 -32.74 12.51 -16.21
N SER A 519 -32.14 11.86 -17.18
CA SER A 519 -32.59 11.88 -18.57
C SER A 519 -32.07 10.71 -19.36
N THR A 520 -32.56 10.54 -20.58
CA THR A 520 -32.03 9.57 -21.54
C THR A 520 -31.42 10.29 -22.72
N PHE A 521 -30.18 9.93 -23.02
CA PHE A 521 -29.43 10.40 -24.19
C PHE A 521 -29.45 9.33 -25.28
N THR A 522 -29.88 9.70 -26.50
CA THR A 522 -29.93 8.78 -27.64
C THR A 522 -28.81 9.06 -28.60
N LEU A 523 -27.95 8.08 -28.84
CA LEU A 523 -26.86 8.13 -29.81
C LEU A 523 -27.23 7.27 -31.06
N PRO A 524 -27.45 7.83 -32.25
CA PRO A 524 -27.71 7.08 -33.45
C PRO A 524 -26.43 6.45 -34.00
N LEU A 525 -26.42 5.15 -34.23
CA LEU A 525 -25.27 4.38 -34.71
C LEU A 525 -25.38 4.00 -36.18
N ARG A 526 -26.48 3.36 -36.60
CA ARG A 526 -26.78 2.95 -37.98
C ARG A 526 -25.68 2.12 -38.66
N GLN A 527 -24.93 1.36 -37.87
CA GLN A 527 -23.78 0.54 -38.31
C GLN A 527 -23.91 -0.90 -37.82
N LYS A 528 -23.05 -1.79 -38.34
CA LYS A 528 -22.91 -3.15 -37.80
C LYS A 528 -22.12 -3.10 -36.48
N ALA A 529 -22.53 -3.94 -35.53
CA ALA A 529 -21.92 -4.00 -34.21
C ALA A 529 -20.43 -4.39 -34.22
N ASP A 530 -20.01 -5.16 -35.21
CA ASP A 530 -18.63 -5.62 -35.40
C ASP A 530 -17.70 -4.61 -36.09
N MET A 531 -18.25 -3.46 -36.54
CA MET A 531 -17.51 -2.44 -37.29
C MET A 531 -17.56 -1.06 -36.62
N VAL A 532 -18.05 -0.99 -35.39
CA VAL A 532 -18.23 0.27 -34.67
C VAL A 532 -17.77 0.15 -33.25
N GLU A 533 -17.10 1.17 -32.76
CA GLU A 533 -16.88 1.45 -31.34
C GLU A 533 -17.65 2.70 -30.95
N VAL A 534 -18.10 2.76 -29.74
CA VAL A 534 -18.72 3.97 -29.17
C VAL A 534 -17.81 4.49 -28.06
N GLU A 535 -17.60 5.78 -28.05
CA GLU A 535 -16.97 6.49 -26.94
C GLU A 535 -17.98 7.48 -26.36
N LEU A 536 -18.23 7.36 -25.06
CA LEU A 536 -18.98 8.30 -24.26
C LEU A 536 -17.98 9.06 -23.39
N TYR A 537 -18.01 10.37 -23.42
CA TYR A 537 -17.03 11.16 -22.66
C TYR A 537 -17.57 12.53 -22.25
N THR A 538 -16.90 13.14 -21.28
CA THR A 538 -17.06 14.54 -20.94
C THR A 538 -15.69 15.16 -20.70
N ASP A 539 -15.53 16.39 -21.17
CA ASP A 539 -14.39 17.30 -20.85
C ASP A 539 -14.86 18.43 -19.93
N GLU A 540 -16.10 18.34 -19.46
CA GLU A 540 -16.74 19.36 -18.66
C GLU A 540 -16.65 19.04 -17.16
N TYR A 541 -16.76 20.06 -16.33
CA TYR A 541 -16.73 19.96 -14.86
C TYR A 541 -17.96 19.33 -14.25
N THR A 542 -18.99 19.05 -15.05
CA THR A 542 -20.27 18.48 -14.59
C THR A 542 -20.20 16.96 -14.47
N PRO A 543 -21.01 16.35 -13.58
CA PRO A 543 -21.05 14.90 -13.44
C PRO A 543 -21.58 14.21 -14.69
N MET A 544 -21.05 13.01 -14.97
CA MET A 544 -21.51 12.09 -16.01
C MET A 544 -21.76 10.72 -15.39
N ASN A 545 -22.96 10.49 -14.91
CA ASN A 545 -23.37 9.25 -14.25
C ASN A 545 -24.23 8.41 -15.20
N ILE A 546 -23.65 7.39 -15.80
CA ILE A 546 -24.31 6.45 -16.69
C ILE A 546 -24.86 5.31 -15.84
N MET A 547 -26.19 5.14 -15.85
CA MET A 547 -26.88 4.09 -15.08
C MET A 547 -27.07 2.83 -15.90
N ASP A 548 -27.48 3.01 -17.15
CA ASP A 548 -27.80 1.89 -18.04
C ASP A 548 -27.57 2.26 -19.50
N ILE A 549 -27.30 1.24 -20.31
CA ILE A 549 -27.12 1.35 -21.76
C ILE A 549 -28.00 0.32 -22.45
N GLU A 550 -29.00 0.79 -23.18
CA GLU A 550 -29.89 -0.04 -24.00
C GLU A 550 -29.48 0.04 -25.47
N TRP A 551 -29.35 -1.11 -26.12
CA TRP A 551 -29.04 -1.22 -27.53
C TRP A 551 -30.27 -1.52 -28.36
N GLN A 552 -30.54 -0.72 -29.38
CA GLN A 552 -31.59 -0.95 -30.33
C GLN A 552 -31.02 -1.33 -31.68
N GLY A 553 -31.42 -2.46 -32.21
CA GLY A 553 -30.88 -2.97 -33.46
C GLY A 553 -31.67 -4.08 -34.08
N GLN A 554 -31.21 -4.54 -35.24
CA GLN A 554 -31.81 -5.65 -35.99
C GLN A 554 -30.78 -6.75 -36.20
N TYR A 555 -31.13 -7.96 -35.82
CA TYR A 555 -30.30 -9.14 -36.07
C TYR A 555 -30.79 -9.88 -37.31
N ASN A 556 -29.89 -10.08 -38.29
CA ASN A 556 -30.14 -10.87 -39.49
C ASN A 556 -29.34 -12.18 -39.41
N LYS A 557 -30.06 -13.28 -39.22
CA LYS A 557 -29.47 -14.62 -39.23
C LYS A 557 -29.10 -14.99 -40.68
N ARG A 558 -27.81 -15.24 -40.98
CA ARG A 558 -27.39 -15.79 -42.28
C ARG A 558 -27.85 -17.26 -42.31
N GLY A 559 -28.67 -17.60 -43.27
CA GLY A 559 -28.96 -19.00 -43.58
C GLY A 559 -27.67 -19.74 -43.95
N ARG A 560 -27.43 -20.88 -43.33
CA ARG A 560 -26.35 -21.78 -43.71
C ARG A 560 -26.61 -22.21 -45.15
N ARG A 561 -25.81 -21.77 -46.14
CA ARG A 561 -25.73 -22.45 -47.41
C ARG A 561 -25.12 -23.81 -47.15
N ILE A 562 -25.91 -24.85 -47.13
CA ILE A 562 -25.44 -26.21 -47.25
C ILE A 562 -25.02 -26.31 -48.72
N SER A 563 -23.72 -26.24 -49.02
CA SER A 563 -23.24 -26.70 -50.32
C SER A 563 -23.36 -28.20 -50.28
N THR A 564 -24.40 -28.75 -50.90
CA THR A 564 -24.39 -30.13 -51.38
C THR A 564 -23.31 -30.20 -52.45
N GLY A 565 -22.08 -30.52 -52.05
CA GLY A 565 -21.05 -30.95 -52.95
C GLY A 565 -21.52 -32.26 -53.56
N GLY A 566 -21.63 -32.28 -54.86
CA GLY A 566 -21.76 -33.49 -55.63
C GLY A 566 -20.45 -34.26 -55.71
#